data_23befc47295450994e30d28b7ea58f16
#
_entry.id   23befc47295450994e30d28b7ea58f16
#
_cell.length_a   1.000
_cell.length_b   1.000
_cell.length_c   1.000
_cell.angle_alpha   90.00
_cell.angle_beta   90.00
_cell.angle_gamma   90.00
#
_symmetry.space_group_name_H-M   'P 1'
#
loop_
_entity.id
_entity.type
_entity.pdbx_description
1 polymer ?
#
loop_
_entity_poly.entity_id
_entity_poly.type
_entity_poly.pdbx_seq_one_letter_code
_entity_poly.pdbx_strand_id
1 'polypeptide(L)'
;MTRGLVVGKFLPYHAGHAHLIAEACRQVDQLTVLVCSIAAEPIDGRLRHGWVFRSHRDCRVLHMAEEVPQAPEENPSFWPIWTELIARYAGRVDVVFTSERYGDELARRLGARHVSVDPERRVVPISGAAVRAEPMTHWDFIPTEVRPYYLRRVAILGAESTGKTTLAQRLAERLGTAWVEEFGRAYCEHRDALSLRTPDFDAIAWGQVAGEDATARCDAALRLVAPLLAR
;
A
#
# COMPACT_ATOMS: atom_id res chain seq x y z
N MET A 1 -8.03 19.69 22.00
CA MET A 1 -7.58 18.54 21.18
C MET A 1 -7.98 18.81 19.75
N THR A 2 -7.00 19.04 18.89
CA THR A 2 -7.18 19.39 17.47
C THR A 2 -7.28 18.11 16.64
N ARG A 3 -8.32 17.97 15.82
CA ARG A 3 -8.58 16.79 15.01
C ARG A 3 -8.33 17.10 13.54
N GLY A 4 -7.36 16.38 12.96
CA GLY A 4 -7.01 16.47 11.54
C GLY A 4 -7.67 15.38 10.70
N LEU A 5 -7.84 15.67 9.42
CA LEU A 5 -8.32 14.76 8.40
C LEU A 5 -7.39 14.79 7.19
N VAL A 6 -6.98 13.63 6.74
CA VAL A 6 -6.49 13.37 5.38
C VAL A 6 -7.49 12.43 4.71
N VAL A 7 -8.02 12.78 3.55
CA VAL A 7 -8.90 11.94 2.76
C VAL A 7 -8.32 11.71 1.38
N GLY A 8 -8.36 10.46 0.89
CA GLY A 8 -7.82 10.15 -0.43
C GLY A 8 -8.01 8.70 -0.86
N LYS A 9 -7.75 8.45 -2.14
CA LYS A 9 -7.80 7.10 -2.73
C LYS A 9 -6.57 6.27 -2.43
N PHE A 10 -5.40 6.88 -2.25
CA PHE A 10 -4.11 6.21 -2.07
C PHE A 10 -3.86 5.12 -3.14
N LEU A 11 -3.98 5.50 -4.40
CA LEU A 11 -4.05 4.60 -5.56
C LEU A 11 -2.80 4.72 -6.47
N PRO A 12 -1.68 4.02 -6.15
CA PRO A 12 -1.35 3.38 -4.88
C PRO A 12 -0.92 4.38 -3.80
N TYR A 13 -0.74 3.89 -2.57
CA TYR A 13 -0.02 4.63 -1.55
C TYR A 13 1.45 4.82 -1.96
N HIS A 14 1.99 6.05 -1.84
CA HIS A 14 3.35 6.41 -2.27
C HIS A 14 3.96 7.48 -1.36
N ALA A 15 5.25 7.79 -1.53
CA ALA A 15 6.00 8.72 -0.70
C ALA A 15 5.34 10.11 -0.55
N GLY A 16 4.66 10.62 -1.58
CA GLY A 16 3.90 11.87 -1.50
C GLY A 16 2.75 11.81 -0.48
N HIS A 17 2.06 10.68 -0.41
CA HIS A 17 1.04 10.48 0.62
C HIS A 17 1.65 10.32 2.01
N ALA A 18 2.81 9.64 2.12
CA ALA A 18 3.53 9.53 3.39
C ALA A 18 3.96 10.91 3.90
N HIS A 19 4.47 11.77 3.01
CA HIS A 19 4.84 13.13 3.34
C HIS A 19 3.63 13.95 3.82
N LEU A 20 2.50 13.90 3.10
CA LEU A 20 1.25 14.57 3.49
C LEU A 20 0.80 14.15 4.89
N ILE A 21 0.76 12.85 5.19
CA ILE A 21 0.35 12.32 6.48
C ILE A 21 1.33 12.74 7.58
N ALA A 22 2.64 12.67 7.33
CA ALA A 22 3.66 13.08 8.28
C ALA A 22 3.58 14.57 8.62
N GLU A 23 3.32 15.43 7.63
CA GLU A 23 3.11 16.88 7.87
C GLU A 23 1.83 17.13 8.67
N ALA A 24 0.76 16.39 8.40
CA ALA A 24 -0.48 16.49 9.15
C ALA A 24 -0.31 16.05 10.60
N CYS A 25 0.37 14.93 10.87
CA CYS A 25 0.62 14.42 12.22
C CYS A 25 1.36 15.41 13.12
N ARG A 26 2.23 16.26 12.54
CA ARG A 26 2.97 17.28 13.31
C ARG A 26 2.10 18.46 13.77
N GLN A 27 0.92 18.65 13.19
CA GLN A 27 0.10 19.84 13.36
C GLN A 27 -1.19 19.63 14.15
N VAL A 28 -1.52 18.38 14.48
CA VAL A 28 -2.76 18.03 15.20
C VAL A 28 -2.52 16.99 16.28
N ASP A 29 -3.41 16.97 17.27
CA ASP A 29 -3.34 16.01 18.38
C ASP A 29 -3.83 14.60 17.94
N GLN A 30 -4.77 14.55 17.01
CA GLN A 30 -5.32 13.30 16.48
C GLN A 30 -5.55 13.45 14.98
N LEU A 31 -4.94 12.55 14.18
CA LEU A 31 -5.14 12.49 12.75
C LEU A 31 -6.01 11.29 12.36
N THR A 32 -7.06 11.55 11.59
CA THR A 32 -7.81 10.52 10.88
C THR A 32 -7.38 10.50 9.42
N VAL A 33 -6.97 9.34 8.93
CA VAL A 33 -6.69 9.09 7.51
C VAL A 33 -7.81 8.23 6.96
N LEU A 34 -8.63 8.80 6.06
CA LEU A 34 -9.77 8.13 5.44
C LEU A 34 -9.37 7.64 4.05
N VAL A 35 -9.19 6.33 3.92
CA VAL A 35 -8.92 5.67 2.65
C VAL A 35 -10.24 5.40 1.95
N CYS A 36 -10.48 6.05 0.82
CA CYS A 36 -11.71 5.92 0.05
C CYS A 36 -11.52 4.97 -1.13
N SER A 37 -12.50 4.12 -1.40
CA SER A 37 -12.47 3.19 -2.53
C SER A 37 -13.86 2.93 -3.09
N ILE A 38 -13.89 2.67 -4.40
CA ILE A 38 -15.03 2.13 -5.14
C ILE A 38 -14.62 0.81 -5.81
N ALA A 39 -15.58 -0.05 -6.14
CA ALA A 39 -15.30 -1.38 -6.70
C ALA A 39 -14.59 -1.33 -8.07
N ALA A 40 -14.83 -0.28 -8.86
CA ALA A 40 -14.26 -0.14 -10.21
C ALA A 40 -12.76 0.20 -10.24
N GLU A 41 -12.12 0.49 -9.10
CA GLU A 41 -10.72 0.90 -9.07
C GLU A 41 -9.74 -0.28 -9.26
N PRO A 42 -8.61 -0.08 -9.98
CA PRO A 42 -7.71 -1.16 -10.38
C PRO A 42 -6.94 -1.80 -9.23
N ILE A 43 -6.91 -1.18 -8.05
CA ILE A 43 -6.27 -1.72 -6.85
C ILE A 43 -7.32 -1.80 -5.74
N ASP A 44 -7.49 -2.99 -5.18
CA ASP A 44 -8.43 -3.24 -4.09
C ASP A 44 -8.27 -2.24 -2.94
N GLY A 45 -9.38 -1.68 -2.46
CA GLY A 45 -9.39 -0.70 -1.38
C GLY A 45 -8.85 -1.24 -0.06
N ARG A 46 -9.03 -2.54 0.23
CA ARG A 46 -8.51 -3.19 1.44
C ARG A 46 -6.98 -3.26 1.42
N LEU A 47 -6.37 -3.49 0.25
CA LEU A 47 -4.92 -3.45 0.10
C LEU A 47 -4.39 -2.04 0.39
N ARG A 48 -5.00 -1.02 -0.19
CA ARG A 48 -4.61 0.39 0.00
C ARG A 48 -4.76 0.83 1.45
N HIS A 49 -5.88 0.48 2.08
CA HIS A 49 -6.08 0.69 3.52
C HIS A 49 -4.99 -0.02 4.34
N GLY A 50 -4.71 -1.30 4.04
CA GLY A 50 -3.69 -2.08 4.73
C GLY A 50 -2.28 -1.47 4.61
N TRP A 51 -1.91 -0.89 3.47
CA TRP A 51 -0.64 -0.19 3.29
C TRP A 51 -0.54 1.04 4.17
N VAL A 52 -1.55 1.91 4.13
CA VAL A 52 -1.60 3.13 4.95
C VAL A 52 -1.60 2.79 6.43
N PHE A 53 -2.41 1.82 6.86
CA PHE A 53 -2.50 1.37 8.25
C PHE A 53 -1.16 0.84 8.79
N ARG A 54 -0.42 0.04 7.99
CA ARG A 54 0.89 -0.48 8.41
C ARG A 54 1.95 0.60 8.51
N SER A 55 1.89 1.61 7.63
CA SER A 55 2.84 2.73 7.61
C SER A 55 2.58 3.78 8.68
N HIS A 56 1.33 3.91 9.19
CA HIS A 56 0.92 4.99 10.09
C HIS A 56 0.10 4.46 11.27
N ARG A 57 0.74 3.64 12.12
CA ARG A 57 0.08 2.98 13.26
C ARG A 57 -0.38 3.94 14.35
N ASP A 58 0.21 5.13 14.41
CA ASP A 58 -0.15 6.18 15.37
C ASP A 58 -1.33 7.04 14.90
N CYS A 59 -1.82 6.83 13.68
CA CYS A 59 -2.98 7.50 13.13
C CYS A 59 -4.23 6.62 13.20
N ARG A 60 -5.39 7.25 13.26
CA ARG A 60 -6.67 6.55 13.07
C ARG A 60 -6.91 6.36 11.58
N VAL A 61 -6.54 5.19 11.04
CA VAL A 61 -6.73 4.86 9.62
C VAL A 61 -8.06 4.13 9.44
N LEU A 62 -8.93 4.66 8.59
CA LEU A 62 -10.27 4.13 8.30
C LEU A 62 -10.41 3.80 6.82
N HIS A 63 -11.23 2.81 6.49
CA HIS A 63 -11.58 2.46 5.13
C HIS A 63 -13.05 2.78 4.86
N MET A 64 -13.31 3.58 3.83
CA MET A 64 -14.63 3.89 3.31
C MET A 64 -14.78 3.23 1.93
N ALA A 65 -15.57 2.17 1.86
CA ALA A 65 -15.82 1.40 0.65
C ALA A 65 -17.28 1.66 0.17
N GLU A 66 -17.57 2.91 -0.13
CA GLU A 66 -18.91 3.37 -0.54
C GLU A 66 -18.90 3.76 -2.02
N GLU A 67 -19.89 3.32 -2.77
CA GLU A 67 -20.08 3.76 -4.15
C GLU A 67 -20.61 5.19 -4.16
N VAL A 68 -19.73 6.13 -4.44
CA VAL A 68 -20.00 7.57 -4.39
C VAL A 68 -19.52 8.26 -5.66
N PRO A 69 -20.12 9.40 -6.04
CA PRO A 69 -19.62 10.18 -7.16
C PRO A 69 -18.17 10.62 -6.92
N GLN A 70 -17.35 10.55 -7.98
CA GLN A 70 -15.92 10.78 -7.90
C GLN A 70 -15.52 12.21 -8.30
N ALA A 71 -16.43 12.93 -8.96
CA ALA A 71 -16.25 14.31 -9.38
C ALA A 71 -17.54 15.12 -9.19
N PRO A 72 -17.45 16.44 -8.91
CA PRO A 72 -18.62 17.28 -8.74
C PRO A 72 -19.60 17.27 -9.92
N GLU A 73 -19.08 17.06 -11.13
CA GLU A 73 -19.83 17.05 -12.37
C GLU A 73 -20.72 15.81 -12.52
N GLU A 74 -20.39 14.73 -11.81
CA GLU A 74 -21.15 13.45 -11.85
C GLU A 74 -22.49 13.54 -11.10
N ASN A 75 -22.57 14.38 -10.06
CA ASN A 75 -23.76 14.47 -9.24
C ASN A 75 -23.87 15.85 -8.56
N PRO A 76 -25.01 16.55 -8.71
CA PRO A 76 -25.25 17.84 -8.03
C PRO A 76 -25.15 17.75 -6.51
N SER A 77 -25.40 16.57 -5.93
CA SER A 77 -25.28 16.31 -4.49
C SER A 77 -23.91 15.81 -4.07
N PHE A 78 -22.88 15.91 -4.92
CA PHE A 78 -21.51 15.47 -4.64
C PHE A 78 -21.03 15.93 -3.25
N TRP A 79 -21.05 17.22 -3.01
CA TRP A 79 -20.56 17.78 -1.75
C TRP A 79 -21.37 17.38 -0.53
N PRO A 80 -22.71 17.43 -0.53
CA PRO A 80 -23.52 16.90 0.56
C PRO A 80 -23.21 15.44 0.89
N ILE A 81 -23.12 14.57 -0.12
CA ILE A 81 -22.79 13.15 0.05
C ILE A 81 -21.43 13.01 0.76
N TRP A 82 -20.40 13.66 0.24
CA TRP A 82 -19.04 13.57 0.79
C TRP A 82 -18.94 14.13 2.22
N THR A 83 -19.57 15.24 2.52
CA THR A 83 -19.53 15.84 3.87
C THR A 83 -20.27 14.99 4.89
N GLU A 84 -21.41 14.39 4.53
CA GLU A 84 -22.14 13.46 5.38
C GLU A 84 -21.32 12.20 5.68
N LEU A 85 -20.70 11.60 4.65
CA LEU A 85 -19.83 10.43 4.82
C LEU A 85 -18.63 10.75 5.71
N ILE A 86 -17.94 11.84 5.47
CA ILE A 86 -16.81 12.27 6.30
C ILE A 86 -17.26 12.48 7.76
N ALA A 87 -18.40 13.13 7.98
CA ALA A 87 -18.92 13.30 9.33
C ALA A 87 -19.24 11.96 10.00
N ARG A 88 -19.79 10.99 9.26
CA ARG A 88 -20.11 9.64 9.75
C ARG A 88 -18.84 8.84 10.12
N TYR A 89 -17.80 8.90 9.29
CA TYR A 89 -16.57 8.12 9.48
C TYR A 89 -15.58 8.81 10.43
N ALA A 90 -15.28 10.07 10.19
CA ALA A 90 -14.25 10.82 10.91
C ALA A 90 -14.79 11.62 12.12
N GLY A 91 -16.08 11.93 12.12
CA GLY A 91 -16.69 12.81 13.11
C GLY A 91 -16.33 14.27 12.87
N ARG A 92 -16.19 15.04 13.96
CA ARG A 92 -15.77 16.44 13.87
C ARG A 92 -14.33 16.57 13.39
N VAL A 93 -14.10 17.44 12.44
CA VAL A 93 -12.80 17.78 11.86
C VAL A 93 -12.51 19.26 12.11
N ASP A 94 -11.33 19.58 12.62
CA ASP A 94 -10.88 20.96 12.85
C ASP A 94 -9.91 21.43 11.74
N VAL A 95 -9.17 20.50 11.12
CA VAL A 95 -8.20 20.77 10.05
C VAL A 95 -8.26 19.69 8.97
N VAL A 96 -8.37 20.11 7.71
CA VAL A 96 -8.24 19.24 6.53
C VAL A 96 -6.87 19.44 5.90
N PHE A 97 -6.16 18.36 5.65
CA PHE A 97 -4.86 18.36 4.96
C PHE A 97 -5.00 17.71 3.59
N THR A 98 -4.58 18.41 2.55
CA THR A 98 -4.55 17.85 1.18
C THR A 98 -3.37 18.42 0.39
N SER A 99 -3.00 17.72 -0.70
CA SER A 99 -2.14 18.23 -1.76
C SER A 99 -2.94 18.65 -3.02
N GLU A 100 -4.26 18.60 -2.93
CA GLU A 100 -5.15 18.80 -4.09
C GLU A 100 -6.05 20.05 -3.90
N ARG A 101 -6.49 20.62 -5.02
CA ARG A 101 -7.24 21.88 -5.04
C ARG A 101 -8.61 21.83 -4.36
N TYR A 102 -9.22 20.64 -4.27
CA TYR A 102 -10.54 20.49 -3.62
C TYR A 102 -10.52 20.75 -2.11
N GLY A 103 -9.33 20.80 -1.50
CA GLY A 103 -9.15 20.93 -0.06
C GLY A 103 -9.81 22.17 0.55
N ASP A 104 -9.74 23.31 -0.13
CA ASP A 104 -10.37 24.55 0.34
C ASP A 104 -11.89 24.42 0.44
N GLU A 105 -12.52 23.89 -0.60
CA GLU A 105 -13.99 23.71 -0.63
C GLU A 105 -14.44 22.65 0.38
N LEU A 106 -13.71 21.54 0.49
CA LEU A 106 -14.00 20.51 1.49
C LEU A 106 -13.93 21.09 2.91
N ALA A 107 -12.85 21.77 3.26
CA ALA A 107 -12.66 22.35 4.59
C ALA A 107 -13.74 23.39 4.90
N ARG A 108 -14.06 24.27 3.95
CA ARG A 108 -15.14 25.25 4.09
C ARG A 108 -16.48 24.58 4.43
N ARG A 109 -16.82 23.47 3.77
CA ARG A 109 -18.06 22.74 4.01
C ARG A 109 -18.10 21.99 5.33
N LEU A 110 -16.92 21.52 5.81
CA LEU A 110 -16.80 20.87 7.10
C LEU A 110 -16.68 21.88 8.27
N GLY A 111 -16.59 23.19 7.99
CA GLY A 111 -16.31 24.20 8.99
C GLY A 111 -14.92 24.08 9.59
N ALA A 112 -13.96 23.55 8.84
CA ALA A 112 -12.59 23.27 9.22
C ALA A 112 -11.60 24.22 8.52
N ARG A 113 -10.37 24.31 9.03
CA ARG A 113 -9.27 24.99 8.37
C ARG A 113 -8.63 24.07 7.33
N HIS A 114 -8.25 24.60 6.18
CA HIS A 114 -7.45 23.87 5.19
C HIS A 114 -5.96 24.11 5.36
N VAL A 115 -5.15 23.07 5.23
CA VAL A 115 -3.69 23.12 5.10
C VAL A 115 -3.29 22.41 3.82
N SER A 116 -2.79 23.17 2.86
CA SER A 116 -2.24 22.63 1.61
C SER A 116 -0.81 22.18 1.84
N VAL A 117 -0.50 20.92 1.51
CA VAL A 117 0.81 20.30 1.68
C VAL A 117 1.35 19.90 0.32
N ASP A 118 2.46 20.51 -0.09
CA ASP A 118 3.19 20.23 -1.35
C ASP A 118 2.30 20.11 -2.60
N PRO A 119 1.39 21.07 -2.88
CA PRO A 119 0.44 20.97 -3.99
C PRO A 119 1.12 20.92 -5.35
N GLU A 120 2.30 21.50 -5.47
CA GLU A 120 3.10 21.49 -6.71
C GLU A 120 4.07 20.30 -6.81
N ARG A 121 4.04 19.40 -5.79
CA ARG A 121 4.92 18.22 -5.71
C ARG A 121 6.39 18.55 -5.87
N ARG A 122 6.85 19.62 -5.24
CA ARG A 122 8.26 20.05 -5.27
C ARG A 122 9.11 19.29 -4.27
N VAL A 123 8.53 18.90 -3.14
CA VAL A 123 9.23 18.14 -2.08
C VAL A 123 9.26 16.66 -2.44
N VAL A 124 8.12 16.10 -2.87
CA VAL A 124 8.02 14.70 -3.29
C VAL A 124 7.41 14.63 -4.69
N PRO A 125 8.23 14.62 -5.76
CA PRO A 125 7.78 14.76 -7.14
C PRO A 125 7.20 13.45 -7.72
N ILE A 126 6.11 12.96 -7.13
CA ILE A 126 5.45 11.71 -7.55
C ILE A 126 3.93 11.83 -7.54
N SER A 127 3.28 11.06 -8.40
CA SER A 127 1.84 10.87 -8.42
C SER A 127 1.45 9.40 -8.47
N GLY A 128 0.25 9.07 -8.00
CA GLY A 128 -0.27 7.71 -8.10
C GLY A 128 -0.40 7.22 -9.55
N ALA A 129 -0.70 8.11 -10.49
CA ALA A 129 -0.74 7.77 -11.92
C ALA A 129 0.65 7.38 -12.46
N ALA A 130 1.70 8.13 -12.13
CA ALA A 130 3.07 7.82 -12.53
C ALA A 130 3.53 6.47 -11.94
N VAL A 131 3.26 6.20 -10.66
CA VAL A 131 3.59 4.91 -10.05
C VAL A 131 2.86 3.75 -10.74
N ARG A 132 1.58 3.92 -11.11
CA ARG A 132 0.84 2.86 -11.81
C ARG A 132 1.35 2.60 -13.23
N ALA A 133 1.76 3.66 -13.92
CA ALA A 133 2.28 3.54 -15.29
C ALA A 133 3.65 2.84 -15.31
N GLU A 134 4.57 3.26 -14.43
CA GLU A 134 5.94 2.78 -14.45
C GLU A 134 6.46 2.55 -13.00
N PRO A 135 5.98 1.51 -12.30
CA PRO A 135 6.34 1.30 -10.90
C PRO A 135 7.85 1.09 -10.68
N MET A 136 8.54 0.45 -11.62
CA MET A 136 9.96 0.18 -11.50
C MET A 136 10.80 1.46 -11.68
N THR A 137 10.40 2.37 -12.53
CA THR A 137 11.03 3.69 -12.71
C THR A 137 10.88 4.55 -11.45
N HIS A 138 9.77 4.40 -10.76
CA HIS A 138 9.42 5.18 -9.57
C HIS A 138 9.60 4.39 -8.26
N TRP A 139 10.45 3.36 -8.27
CA TRP A 139 10.59 2.43 -7.16
C TRP A 139 10.94 3.08 -5.82
N ASP A 140 11.80 4.09 -5.83
CA ASP A 140 12.23 4.79 -4.63
C ASP A 140 11.11 5.58 -3.95
N PHE A 141 10.04 5.90 -4.69
CA PHE A 141 8.83 6.52 -4.15
C PHE A 141 7.77 5.53 -3.66
N ILE A 142 8.02 4.22 -3.82
CA ILE A 142 7.10 3.16 -3.40
C ILE A 142 7.49 2.68 -2.01
N PRO A 143 6.65 2.90 -0.98
CA PRO A 143 6.90 2.41 0.37
C PRO A 143 7.04 0.88 0.41
N THR A 144 7.81 0.39 1.38
CA THR A 144 8.13 -1.04 1.52
C THR A 144 6.89 -1.92 1.64
N GLU A 145 5.81 -1.43 2.25
CA GLU A 145 4.53 -2.14 2.39
C GLU A 145 3.80 -2.34 1.06
N VAL A 146 4.09 -1.49 0.06
CA VAL A 146 3.44 -1.52 -1.26
C VAL A 146 4.24 -2.34 -2.27
N ARG A 147 5.57 -2.39 -2.14
CA ARG A 147 6.49 -3.07 -3.07
C ARG A 147 6.10 -4.50 -3.43
N PRO A 148 5.65 -5.37 -2.49
CA PRO A 148 5.24 -6.74 -2.80
C PRO A 148 4.12 -6.84 -3.84
N TYR A 149 3.28 -5.81 -3.97
CA TYR A 149 2.20 -5.76 -4.96
C TYR A 149 2.72 -5.67 -6.40
N TYR A 150 3.86 -4.98 -6.61
CA TYR A 150 4.43 -4.77 -7.94
C TYR A 150 5.44 -5.83 -8.35
N LEU A 151 5.80 -6.75 -7.46
CA LEU A 151 6.75 -7.81 -7.77
C LEU A 151 6.11 -8.97 -8.52
N ARG A 152 6.86 -9.52 -9.45
CA ARG A 152 6.54 -10.80 -10.05
C ARG A 152 7.26 -11.91 -9.31
N ARG A 153 6.50 -12.92 -8.92
CA ARG A 153 7.00 -14.12 -8.26
C ARG A 153 7.05 -15.27 -9.26
N VAL A 154 8.17 -16.00 -9.28
CA VAL A 154 8.33 -17.21 -10.09
C VAL A 154 8.46 -18.39 -9.14
N ALA A 155 7.53 -19.34 -9.19
CA ALA A 155 7.58 -20.56 -8.42
C ALA A 155 8.19 -21.69 -9.28
N ILE A 156 9.17 -22.42 -8.72
CA ILE A 156 9.77 -23.58 -9.34
C ILE A 156 9.16 -24.82 -8.68
N LEU A 157 8.37 -25.56 -9.44
CA LEU A 157 7.66 -26.74 -8.98
C LEU A 157 8.29 -28.02 -9.57
N GLY A 158 8.18 -29.13 -8.87
CA GLY A 158 8.65 -30.44 -9.32
C GLY A 158 8.80 -31.42 -8.16
N ALA A 159 9.11 -32.70 -8.50
CA ALA A 159 9.30 -33.74 -7.52
C ALA A 159 10.45 -33.47 -6.55
N GLU A 160 10.47 -34.13 -5.43
CA GLU A 160 11.54 -34.04 -4.46
C GLU A 160 12.90 -34.40 -5.09
N SER A 161 13.98 -33.77 -4.58
CA SER A 161 15.36 -34.04 -5.02
C SER A 161 15.69 -33.76 -6.51
N THR A 162 14.84 -33.01 -7.23
CA THR A 162 15.05 -32.65 -8.66
C THR A 162 15.91 -31.40 -8.87
N GLY A 163 16.50 -30.83 -7.85
CA GLY A 163 17.40 -29.68 -7.96
C GLY A 163 16.70 -28.31 -8.03
N LYS A 164 15.43 -28.21 -7.64
CA LYS A 164 14.64 -26.96 -7.63
C LYS A 164 15.34 -25.81 -6.92
N THR A 165 15.83 -26.04 -5.71
CA THR A 165 16.54 -25.05 -4.90
C THR A 165 17.79 -24.54 -5.60
N THR A 166 18.61 -25.45 -6.15
CA THR A 166 19.82 -25.10 -6.90
C THR A 166 19.49 -24.29 -8.15
N LEU A 167 18.39 -24.64 -8.85
CA LEU A 167 17.92 -23.89 -10.01
C LEU A 167 17.45 -22.48 -9.61
N ALA A 168 16.67 -22.35 -8.52
CA ALA A 168 16.21 -21.07 -8.01
C ALA A 168 17.36 -20.14 -7.68
N GLN A 169 18.36 -20.64 -6.95
CA GLN A 169 19.58 -19.90 -6.59
C GLN A 169 20.34 -19.43 -7.83
N ARG A 170 20.63 -20.33 -8.77
CA ARG A 170 21.35 -19.99 -10.01
C ARG A 170 20.59 -19.00 -10.89
N LEU A 171 19.26 -19.12 -10.95
CA LEU A 171 18.45 -18.14 -11.67
C LEU A 171 18.50 -16.78 -11.00
N ALA A 172 18.39 -16.73 -9.67
CA ALA A 172 18.49 -15.48 -8.92
C ALA A 172 19.86 -14.81 -9.12
N GLU A 173 20.96 -15.56 -9.03
CA GLU A 173 22.30 -15.08 -9.31
C GLU A 173 22.44 -14.55 -10.75
N ARG A 174 21.97 -15.34 -11.74
CA ARG A 174 22.08 -14.96 -13.17
C ARG A 174 21.22 -13.75 -13.52
N LEU A 175 20.05 -13.63 -12.91
CA LEU A 175 19.12 -12.53 -13.12
C LEU A 175 19.37 -11.36 -12.19
N GLY A 176 20.31 -11.51 -11.24
CA GLY A 176 20.66 -10.50 -10.25
C GLY A 176 19.47 -10.14 -9.35
N THR A 177 18.64 -11.11 -8.99
CA THR A 177 17.45 -10.94 -8.15
C THR A 177 17.56 -11.78 -6.88
N ALA A 178 16.58 -11.63 -5.97
CA ALA A 178 16.52 -12.46 -4.79
C ALA A 178 15.80 -13.79 -5.06
N TRP A 179 16.15 -14.80 -4.28
CA TRP A 179 15.38 -16.03 -4.14
C TRP A 179 14.93 -16.19 -2.69
N VAL A 180 13.85 -16.89 -2.49
CA VAL A 180 13.29 -17.18 -1.17
C VAL A 180 13.41 -18.68 -0.92
N GLU A 181 13.99 -19.02 0.21
CA GLU A 181 14.13 -20.42 0.62
C GLU A 181 12.75 -21.03 0.90
N GLU A 182 12.64 -22.34 0.61
CA GLU A 182 11.44 -23.11 0.90
C GLU A 182 11.21 -23.23 2.41
N PHE A 183 10.24 -22.51 2.93
CA PHE A 183 9.92 -22.51 4.37
C PHE A 183 9.52 -23.92 4.87
N GLY A 184 8.87 -24.73 4.02
CA GLY A 184 8.45 -26.08 4.34
C GLY A 184 9.60 -26.99 4.72
N ARG A 185 10.78 -26.83 4.12
CA ARG A 185 11.98 -27.60 4.47
C ARG A 185 12.40 -27.34 5.91
N ALA A 186 12.64 -26.07 6.27
CA ALA A 186 13.01 -25.69 7.63
C ALA A 186 11.96 -26.06 8.66
N TYR A 187 10.68 -25.98 8.30
CA TYR A 187 9.56 -26.40 9.14
C TYR A 187 9.59 -27.90 9.45
N CYS A 188 9.91 -28.74 8.45
CA CYS A 188 9.96 -30.20 8.58
C CYS A 188 11.24 -30.71 9.25
N GLU A 189 12.38 -30.01 9.13
CA GLU A 189 13.65 -30.40 9.79
C GLU A 189 13.54 -30.44 11.31
N HIS A 190 12.61 -29.69 11.89
CA HIS A 190 12.37 -29.65 13.36
C HIS A 190 11.16 -30.49 13.79
N ARG A 191 10.59 -31.29 12.88
CA ARG A 191 9.42 -32.13 13.14
C ARG A 191 9.57 -33.48 12.43
N ASP A 192 8.88 -34.48 12.96
CA ASP A 192 8.77 -35.78 12.30
C ASP A 192 7.90 -35.61 11.04
N ALA A 193 8.55 -35.61 9.86
CA ALA A 193 7.91 -35.33 8.57
C ALA A 193 6.76 -36.32 8.21
N LEU A 194 6.71 -37.48 8.89
CA LEU A 194 5.66 -38.50 8.69
C LEU A 194 4.34 -38.14 9.40
N SER A 195 4.29 -37.06 10.18
CA SER A 195 3.13 -36.68 11.01
C SER A 195 2.47 -35.35 10.65
N LEU A 196 2.72 -34.79 9.44
CA LEU A 196 2.12 -33.53 9.01
C LEU A 196 0.59 -33.63 8.93
N ARG A 197 -0.09 -32.67 9.55
CA ARG A 197 -1.56 -32.52 9.56
C ARG A 197 -1.96 -31.28 8.76
N THR A 198 -3.24 -31.13 8.45
CA THR A 198 -3.75 -29.97 7.71
C THR A 198 -3.28 -28.61 8.25
N PRO A 199 -3.28 -28.35 9.58
CA PRO A 199 -2.77 -27.07 10.09
C PRO A 199 -1.27 -26.83 9.83
N ASP A 200 -0.48 -27.88 9.64
CA ASP A 200 0.95 -27.74 9.32
C ASP A 200 1.13 -27.20 7.90
N PHE A 201 0.29 -27.63 6.95
CA PHE A 201 0.32 -27.09 5.58
C PHE A 201 -0.08 -25.62 5.55
N ASP A 202 -1.05 -25.20 6.37
CA ASP A 202 -1.42 -23.80 6.52
C ASP A 202 -0.25 -22.99 7.11
N ALA A 203 0.42 -23.51 8.14
CA ALA A 203 1.58 -22.87 8.74
C ALA A 203 2.75 -22.74 7.75
N ILE A 204 3.01 -23.77 6.94
CA ILE A 204 4.04 -23.75 5.89
C ILE A 204 3.69 -22.71 4.82
N ALA A 205 2.44 -22.66 4.36
CA ALA A 205 2.00 -21.70 3.37
C ALA A 205 2.14 -20.25 3.87
N TRP A 206 1.69 -19.98 5.09
CA TRP A 206 1.83 -18.64 5.69
C TRP A 206 3.28 -18.24 5.94
N GLY A 207 4.12 -19.18 6.39
CA GLY A 207 5.54 -18.96 6.57
C GLY A 207 6.27 -18.63 5.26
N GLN A 208 5.91 -19.34 4.17
CA GLN A 208 6.43 -19.06 2.83
C GLN A 208 6.04 -17.65 2.36
N VAL A 209 4.76 -17.29 2.46
CA VAL A 209 4.27 -15.95 2.09
C VAL A 209 4.97 -14.84 2.91
N ALA A 210 5.16 -15.07 4.21
CA ALA A 210 5.84 -14.11 5.07
C ALA A 210 7.31 -13.90 4.65
N GLY A 211 8.02 -14.98 4.29
CA GLY A 211 9.40 -14.93 3.78
C GLY A 211 9.49 -14.19 2.43
N GLU A 212 8.56 -14.46 1.53
CA GLU A 212 8.47 -13.78 0.24
C GLU A 212 8.20 -12.28 0.40
N ASP A 213 7.27 -11.90 1.28
CA ASP A 213 6.96 -10.50 1.54
C ASP A 213 8.11 -9.76 2.24
N ALA A 214 8.84 -10.44 3.14
CA ALA A 214 10.02 -9.88 3.78
C ALA A 214 11.13 -9.61 2.74
N THR A 215 11.40 -10.57 1.85
CA THR A 215 12.36 -10.43 0.76
C THR A 215 11.94 -9.33 -0.21
N ALA A 216 10.66 -9.25 -0.54
CA ALA A 216 10.11 -8.23 -1.42
C ALA A 216 10.26 -6.80 -0.89
N ARG A 217 10.37 -6.61 0.42
CA ARG A 217 10.60 -5.31 1.04
C ARG A 217 12.08 -4.88 1.03
N CYS A 218 13.00 -5.80 0.78
CA CYS A 218 14.43 -5.49 0.74
C CYS A 218 14.82 -4.82 -0.58
N ASP A 219 15.52 -3.67 -0.53
CA ASP A 219 15.92 -2.90 -1.71
C ASP A 219 16.88 -3.67 -2.64
N ALA A 220 17.68 -4.57 -2.08
CA ALA A 220 18.68 -5.34 -2.83
C ALA A 220 18.05 -6.32 -3.84
N ALA A 221 16.84 -6.80 -3.57
CA ALA A 221 16.15 -7.78 -4.41
C ALA A 221 15.65 -7.22 -5.75
N LEU A 222 15.64 -5.90 -5.93
CA LEU A 222 14.72 -5.24 -6.86
C LEU A 222 15.36 -4.43 -7.98
N ARG A 223 16.61 -4.04 -7.85
CA ARG A 223 17.28 -3.22 -8.89
C ARG A 223 17.51 -3.95 -10.21
N LEU A 224 17.23 -5.23 -10.30
CA LEU A 224 17.69 -6.11 -11.37
C LEU A 224 16.58 -6.80 -12.18
N VAL A 225 15.30 -6.70 -11.78
CA VAL A 225 14.19 -7.30 -12.54
C VAL A 225 13.66 -6.36 -13.64
N ALA A 226 13.91 -5.07 -13.55
CA ALA A 226 13.43 -4.06 -14.50
C ALA A 226 13.83 -4.29 -15.96
N PRO A 227 15.06 -4.71 -16.31
CA PRO A 227 15.45 -4.94 -17.70
C PRO A 227 14.80 -6.17 -18.35
N LEU A 228 14.32 -7.13 -17.56
CA LEU A 228 13.73 -8.38 -18.08
C LEU A 228 12.23 -8.26 -18.41
N LEU A 229 11.58 -7.22 -17.91
CA LEU A 229 10.15 -6.98 -18.13
C LEU A 229 9.89 -6.02 -19.29
N ALA A 230 10.94 -5.44 -19.88
CA ALA A 230 10.89 -4.51 -21.02
C ALA A 230 11.05 -5.20 -22.39
N ARG A 231 10.93 -6.54 -22.46
CA ARG A 231 10.96 -7.31 -23.72
C ARG A 231 9.71 -8.13 -23.89
#